data_96babab8b544d6faec6dba67e86f6c83
#
_entry.id   96babab8b544d6faec6dba67e86f6c83
#
_cell.length_a   1.000
_cell.length_b   1.000
_cell.length_c   1.000
_cell.angle_alpha   90.00
_cell.angle_beta   90.00
_cell.angle_gamma   90.00
#
_symmetry.space_group_name_H-M   'P 1'
#
loop_
_entity.id
_entity.type
_entity.pdbx_description
1 polymer ?
#
loop_
_entity_poly.entity_id
_entity_poly.type
_entity_poly.pdbx_seq_one_letter_code
_entity_poly.pdbx_strand_id
1 'polypeptide(L)'
;MRECCRLAYLVKTFPRLSETFILNEILGVEELGLELEIFSLRKLPPAAEPVHPDVTKVKAAVRYIPSLVRPLWPPGLALLLLSHLALLFARPRRYFLAVWLHFGLGNNPRLKDFLQAGYLARALGRGGFTHLHAHFANVPTTVAEIVKNLVGIPYSFTAHAKDIYLTPPSELTRKIQKAECVLTCTAVNQSYLAGLAGQTTPVRLAYHGVDVSRFRVRVSSVPTPNSKVPFILSVARLCEKKGLEFLLEACRILVDRAIALECQIVGYGPLEEKLQKMIVSLALRDVVSLRGRMTQDQLAKLYPRADLFVLPCQVLENGDRDGIPNVLFEAMVCGVPIISSEIAGVGELIEHRRNGYLVEQRNARALADAMELLIGSPDLRRELAHRGRQTVLGSFTREASARNVYNILSSVLHAAESADIVRKPADLAVSGNGEG
;
A
#
# COMPACT_ATOMS: atom_id res chain seq x y z
N MET A 1 -18.57 24.83 20.07
CA MET A 1 -17.33 24.35 19.42
C MET A 1 -17.60 22.92 18.96
N ARG A 2 -17.55 22.63 17.66
CA ARG A 2 -17.64 21.25 17.19
C ARG A 2 -16.42 20.51 17.74
N GLU A 3 -16.61 19.47 18.57
CA GLU A 3 -15.52 18.57 18.94
C GLU A 3 -14.95 18.03 17.63
N CYS A 4 -13.73 18.42 17.29
CA CYS A 4 -13.08 18.01 16.06
C CYS A 4 -12.83 16.52 16.15
N CYS A 5 -13.42 15.72 15.26
CA CYS A 5 -13.18 14.28 15.16
C CYS A 5 -11.70 14.03 14.89
N ARG A 6 -10.99 13.47 15.87
CA ARG A 6 -9.57 13.14 15.71
C ARG A 6 -9.39 11.72 15.23
N LEU A 7 -8.77 11.59 14.05
CA LEU A 7 -8.44 10.31 13.43
C LEU A 7 -7.03 9.88 13.81
N ALA A 8 -6.88 8.65 14.29
CA ALA A 8 -5.58 8.03 14.46
C ALA A 8 -5.26 7.12 13.27
N TYR A 9 -4.10 7.30 12.63
CA TYR A 9 -3.56 6.40 11.62
C TYR A 9 -2.56 5.44 12.23
N LEU A 10 -2.79 4.14 12.12
CA LEU A 10 -1.89 3.12 12.64
C LEU A 10 -1.15 2.42 11.49
N VAL A 11 0.16 2.58 11.48
CA VAL A 11 1.03 1.98 10.48
C VAL A 11 2.07 1.08 11.14
N LYS A 12 2.55 0.07 10.40
CA LYS A 12 3.59 -0.82 10.90
C LYS A 12 4.91 -0.10 11.10
N THR A 13 5.27 0.77 10.16
CA THR A 13 6.52 1.53 10.13
C THR A 13 6.30 2.80 9.31
N PHE A 14 6.66 3.96 9.84
CA PHE A 14 6.59 5.23 9.11
C PHE A 14 7.80 6.10 9.49
N PRO A 15 8.40 6.84 8.52
CA PRO A 15 8.18 6.71 7.08
C PRO A 15 8.86 5.47 6.49
N ARG A 16 8.41 5.02 5.31
CA ARG A 16 9.00 3.90 4.58
C ARG A 16 9.02 4.17 3.08
N LEU A 17 10.20 4.06 2.46
CA LEU A 17 10.38 4.39 1.04
C LEU A 17 9.53 3.53 0.10
N SER A 18 9.32 2.24 0.42
CA SER A 18 8.54 1.32 -0.40
C SER A 18 7.02 1.44 -0.25
N GLU A 19 6.54 2.32 0.64
CA GLU A 19 5.12 2.51 0.95
C GLU A 19 4.68 3.94 0.59
N THR A 20 5.10 4.43 -0.60
CA THR A 20 4.78 5.77 -1.10
C THR A 20 3.28 6.03 -1.21
N PHE A 21 2.48 5.00 -1.43
CA PHE A 21 1.02 5.12 -1.50
C PHE A 21 0.40 5.57 -0.17
N ILE A 22 0.94 5.12 0.98
CA ILE A 22 0.49 5.61 2.31
C ILE A 22 0.87 7.08 2.49
N LEU A 23 2.08 7.46 2.08
CA LEU A 23 2.50 8.87 2.13
C LEU A 23 1.62 9.76 1.26
N ASN A 24 1.34 9.34 0.02
CA ASN A 24 0.47 10.06 -0.91
C ASN A 24 -0.96 10.18 -0.37
N GLU A 25 -1.47 9.13 0.27
CA GLU A 25 -2.78 9.14 0.92
C GLU A 25 -2.81 10.14 2.07
N ILE A 26 -1.84 10.10 2.99
CA ILE A 26 -1.76 11.01 4.14
C ILE A 26 -1.71 12.46 3.65
N LEU A 27 -0.79 12.80 2.73
CA LEU A 27 -0.66 14.15 2.19
C LEU A 27 -1.97 14.62 1.54
N GLY A 28 -2.61 13.74 0.76
CA GLY A 28 -3.82 14.11 0.06
C GLY A 28 -5.02 14.30 0.99
N VAL A 29 -5.20 13.50 2.03
CA VAL A 29 -6.30 13.69 2.98
C VAL A 29 -6.06 14.89 3.90
N GLU A 30 -4.80 15.21 4.24
CA GLU A 30 -4.44 16.45 4.95
C GLU A 30 -4.72 17.70 4.11
N GLU A 31 -4.44 17.66 2.81
CA GLU A 31 -4.76 18.74 1.86
C GLU A 31 -6.28 19.00 1.79
N LEU A 32 -7.09 17.96 1.97
CA LEU A 32 -8.56 18.04 2.03
C LEU A 32 -9.11 18.43 3.41
N GLY A 33 -8.23 18.66 4.39
CA GLY A 33 -8.61 19.15 5.72
C GLY A 33 -8.91 18.06 6.75
N LEU A 34 -8.55 16.81 6.51
CA LEU A 34 -8.68 15.75 7.50
C LEU A 34 -7.56 15.85 8.55
N GLU A 35 -7.93 16.11 9.80
CA GLU A 35 -6.97 16.11 10.90
C GLU A 35 -6.67 14.68 11.36
N LEU A 36 -5.40 14.30 11.33
CA LEU A 36 -4.95 12.98 11.74
C LEU A 36 -3.64 13.01 12.53
N GLU A 37 -3.40 11.96 13.29
CA GLU A 37 -2.12 11.70 13.95
C GLU A 37 -1.64 10.30 13.62
N ILE A 38 -0.35 10.15 13.31
CA ILE A 38 0.26 8.89 12.86
C ILE A 38 0.88 8.16 14.05
N PHE A 39 0.43 6.92 14.29
CA PHE A 39 1.02 5.99 15.25
C PHE A 39 1.78 4.90 14.51
N SER A 40 3.08 4.81 14.75
CA SER A 40 3.95 3.82 14.11
C SER A 40 4.41 2.76 15.11
N LEU A 41 4.15 1.48 14.79
CA LEU A 41 4.54 0.34 15.64
C LEU A 41 6.06 0.12 15.68
N ARG A 42 6.78 0.68 14.71
CA ARG A 42 8.25 0.57 14.63
C ARG A 42 8.85 1.87 14.14
N LYS A 43 10.00 2.23 14.71
CA LYS A 43 10.85 3.29 14.20
C LYS A 43 12.00 2.65 13.43
N LEU A 44 12.23 3.06 12.19
CA LEU A 44 13.43 2.65 11.45
C LEU A 44 14.65 3.39 11.99
N PRO A 45 15.82 2.73 12.04
CA PRO A 45 17.08 3.43 12.26
C PRO A 45 17.32 4.45 11.13
N PRO A 46 17.87 5.64 11.42
CA PRO A 46 18.11 6.68 10.41
C PRO A 46 18.92 6.21 9.20
N ALA A 47 19.80 5.22 9.37
CA ALA A 47 20.65 4.68 8.32
C ALA A 47 20.02 3.50 7.54
N ALA A 48 18.83 3.04 7.91
CA ALA A 48 18.28 1.79 7.35
C ALA A 48 17.70 1.94 5.93
N GLU A 49 17.08 3.08 5.64
CA GLU A 49 16.50 3.38 4.32
C GLU A 49 16.53 4.90 4.07
N PRO A 50 16.77 5.35 2.83
CA PRO A 50 16.53 6.74 2.48
C PRO A 50 15.05 7.07 2.66
N VAL A 51 14.77 8.27 3.14
CA VAL A 51 13.42 8.76 3.37
C VAL A 51 12.93 9.53 2.14
N HIS A 52 11.67 9.35 1.78
CA HIS A 52 11.05 10.09 0.69
C HIS A 52 11.05 11.59 1.01
N PRO A 53 11.42 12.49 0.07
CA PRO A 53 11.50 13.94 0.33
C PRO A 53 10.20 14.54 0.88
N ASP A 54 9.06 14.06 0.40
CA ASP A 54 7.74 14.59 0.80
C ASP A 54 7.31 14.23 2.23
N VAL A 55 8.05 13.39 2.91
CA VAL A 55 7.78 13.14 4.34
C VAL A 55 7.87 14.44 5.15
N THR A 56 8.68 15.40 4.71
CA THR A 56 8.78 16.73 5.34
C THR A 56 7.53 17.59 5.17
N LYS A 57 6.65 17.25 4.23
CA LYS A 57 5.38 17.96 3.97
C LYS A 57 4.23 17.45 4.85
N VAL A 58 4.39 16.29 5.49
CA VAL A 58 3.37 15.72 6.39
C VAL A 58 3.23 16.63 7.61
N LYS A 59 2.01 17.08 7.86
CA LYS A 59 1.66 17.97 8.99
C LYS A 59 1.34 17.16 10.25
N ALA A 60 0.84 15.95 10.08
CA ALA A 60 0.46 15.05 11.17
C ALA A 60 1.62 14.76 12.11
N ALA A 61 1.37 14.84 13.41
CA ALA A 61 2.32 14.39 14.41
C ALA A 61 2.55 12.88 14.29
N VAL A 62 3.83 12.44 14.35
CA VAL A 62 4.20 11.02 14.29
C VAL A 62 4.62 10.55 15.68
N ARG A 63 3.86 9.62 16.25
CA ARG A 63 4.19 8.96 17.52
C ARG A 63 4.67 7.53 17.30
N TYR A 64 5.85 7.24 17.81
CA TYR A 64 6.41 5.88 17.77
C TYR A 64 6.04 5.12 19.04
N ILE A 65 5.38 3.97 18.84
CA ILE A 65 5.01 3.09 19.94
C ILE A 65 6.26 2.34 20.42
N PRO A 66 6.51 2.24 21.74
CA PRO A 66 7.67 1.52 22.28
C PRO A 66 7.75 0.09 21.74
N SER A 67 8.96 -0.36 21.39
CA SER A 67 9.21 -1.67 20.78
C SER A 67 10.10 -2.54 21.67
N LEU A 68 9.77 -3.83 21.76
CA LEU A 68 10.55 -4.84 22.48
C LEU A 68 11.76 -5.36 21.70
N VAL A 69 12.00 -4.88 20.46
CA VAL A 69 13.03 -5.44 19.54
C VAL A 69 14.43 -4.87 19.75
N ARG A 70 14.60 -3.78 20.48
CA ARG A 70 15.92 -3.32 20.95
C ARG A 70 16.14 -3.77 22.38
N PRO A 71 17.44 -3.94 22.81
CA PRO A 71 17.70 -4.36 24.16
C PRO A 71 16.84 -3.53 25.10
N LEU A 72 16.09 -4.21 25.94
CA LEU A 72 15.10 -3.71 26.86
C LEU A 72 15.56 -2.37 27.48
N TRP A 73 15.30 -1.27 26.80
CA TRP A 73 15.52 0.03 27.40
C TRP A 73 14.47 0.18 28.48
N PRO A 74 14.87 0.22 29.76
CA PRO A 74 13.93 0.18 30.89
C PRO A 74 12.71 1.09 30.73
N PRO A 75 12.84 2.37 30.25
CA PRO A 75 11.69 3.26 30.15
C PRO A 75 10.64 2.80 29.12
N GLY A 76 11.01 2.15 28.03
CA GLY A 76 10.03 1.69 27.02
C GLY A 76 9.16 0.54 27.54
N LEU A 77 9.75 -0.45 28.19
CA LEU A 77 9.02 -1.56 28.80
C LEU A 77 8.15 -1.07 29.96
N ALA A 78 8.70 -0.18 30.81
CA ALA A 78 7.94 0.41 31.90
C ALA A 78 6.69 1.15 31.40
N LEU A 79 6.79 1.95 30.33
CA LEU A 79 5.66 2.62 29.73
C LEU A 79 4.59 1.65 29.20
N LEU A 80 4.99 0.55 28.57
CA LEU A 80 4.08 -0.50 28.13
C LEU A 80 3.33 -1.09 29.31
N LEU A 81 4.05 -1.56 30.36
CA LEU A 81 3.47 -2.18 31.54
C LEU A 81 2.58 -1.22 32.35
N LEU A 82 3.01 0.02 32.56
CA LEU A 82 2.21 1.04 33.24
C LEU A 82 0.93 1.37 32.47
N SER A 83 0.95 1.26 31.14
CA SER A 83 -0.24 1.46 30.32
C SER A 83 -1.25 0.33 30.56
N HIS A 84 -0.80 -0.91 30.64
CA HIS A 84 -1.65 -2.06 30.96
C HIS A 84 -2.19 -2.01 32.36
N LEU A 85 -1.37 -1.66 33.36
CA LEU A 85 -1.84 -1.45 34.74
C LEU A 85 -2.94 -0.39 34.79
N ALA A 86 -2.73 0.76 34.16
CA ALA A 86 -3.74 1.80 34.12
C ALA A 86 -5.06 1.35 33.48
N LEU A 87 -5.02 0.56 32.39
CA LEU A 87 -6.21 0.02 31.75
C LEU A 87 -6.89 -1.06 32.59
N LEU A 88 -6.11 -1.91 33.26
CA LEU A 88 -6.62 -2.92 34.16
C LEU A 88 -7.45 -2.29 35.29
N PHE A 89 -6.94 -1.24 35.91
CA PHE A 89 -7.68 -0.55 36.99
C PHE A 89 -8.87 0.29 36.48
N ALA A 90 -8.71 0.95 35.33
CA ALA A 90 -9.76 1.82 34.80
C ALA A 90 -10.91 1.03 34.14
N ARG A 91 -10.65 -0.12 33.56
CA ARG A 91 -11.64 -0.91 32.79
C ARG A 91 -11.43 -2.42 32.94
N PRO A 92 -11.50 -2.99 34.15
CA PRO A 92 -11.12 -4.39 34.43
C PRO A 92 -11.89 -5.41 33.56
N ARG A 93 -13.19 -5.25 33.41
CA ARG A 93 -14.01 -6.18 32.60
C ARG A 93 -13.56 -6.23 31.13
N ARG A 94 -13.32 -5.07 30.53
CA ARG A 94 -12.82 -4.98 29.13
C ARG A 94 -11.40 -5.52 29.00
N TYR A 95 -10.56 -5.28 29.99
CA TYR A 95 -9.17 -5.76 30.00
C TYR A 95 -9.11 -7.28 30.00
N PHE A 96 -9.81 -7.95 30.91
CA PHE A 96 -9.85 -9.42 30.97
C PHE A 96 -10.47 -10.03 29.71
N LEU A 97 -11.56 -9.43 29.19
CA LEU A 97 -12.13 -9.85 27.91
C LEU A 97 -11.12 -9.73 26.75
N ALA A 98 -10.36 -8.64 26.66
CA ALA A 98 -9.33 -8.45 25.64
C ALA A 98 -8.20 -9.48 25.76
N VAL A 99 -7.77 -9.81 26.99
CA VAL A 99 -6.80 -10.89 27.26
C VAL A 99 -7.34 -12.22 26.76
N TRP A 100 -8.56 -12.58 27.15
CA TRP A 100 -9.19 -13.84 26.74
C TRP A 100 -9.37 -13.94 25.23
N LEU A 101 -9.86 -12.87 24.57
CA LEU A 101 -10.04 -12.85 23.11
C LEU A 101 -8.70 -12.95 22.35
N HIS A 102 -7.64 -12.36 22.88
CA HIS A 102 -6.34 -12.37 22.20
C HIS A 102 -5.57 -13.68 22.43
N PHE A 103 -5.55 -14.21 23.65
CA PHE A 103 -4.74 -15.37 24.01
C PHE A 103 -5.54 -16.68 24.07
N GLY A 104 -6.86 -16.63 24.29
CA GLY A 104 -7.71 -17.80 24.51
C GLY A 104 -8.26 -18.45 23.24
N LEU A 105 -8.28 -17.74 22.09
CA LEU A 105 -8.92 -18.25 20.87
C LEU A 105 -7.96 -18.93 19.87
N GLY A 106 -6.76 -19.34 20.27
CA GLY A 106 -5.85 -20.13 19.46
C GLY A 106 -5.23 -19.40 18.23
N ASN A 107 -5.31 -18.08 18.18
CA ASN A 107 -4.95 -17.24 17.03
C ASN A 107 -3.46 -16.86 16.96
N ASN A 108 -2.53 -17.75 17.33
CA ASN A 108 -1.08 -17.46 17.37
C ASN A 108 -0.77 -16.08 18.00
N PRO A 109 -1.17 -15.87 19.28
CA PRO A 109 -1.15 -14.58 19.91
C PRO A 109 0.29 -14.09 20.12
N ARG A 110 0.55 -12.83 19.77
CA ARG A 110 1.85 -12.21 19.98
C ARG A 110 1.76 -11.25 21.16
N LEU A 111 2.45 -11.58 22.25
CA LEU A 111 2.52 -10.73 23.45
C LEU A 111 2.94 -9.29 23.09
N LYS A 112 3.84 -9.14 22.14
CA LYS A 112 4.27 -7.83 21.64
C LYS A 112 3.11 -6.97 21.13
N ASP A 113 2.22 -7.56 20.32
CA ASP A 113 1.10 -6.83 19.70
C ASP A 113 0.10 -6.41 20.79
N PHE A 114 -0.11 -7.25 21.80
CA PHE A 114 -0.93 -6.92 22.96
C PHE A 114 -0.34 -5.78 23.78
N LEU A 115 0.96 -5.84 24.09
CA LEU A 115 1.63 -4.78 24.85
C LEU A 115 1.61 -3.43 24.11
N GLN A 116 1.84 -3.43 22.80
CA GLN A 116 1.75 -2.22 21.98
C GLN A 116 0.31 -1.67 21.91
N ALA A 117 -0.67 -2.57 21.83
CA ALA A 117 -2.08 -2.18 21.83
C ALA A 117 -2.52 -1.52 23.15
N GLY A 118 -2.05 -1.98 24.30
CA GLY A 118 -2.34 -1.36 25.59
C GLY A 118 -1.80 0.06 25.70
N TYR A 119 -0.56 0.28 25.24
CA TYR A 119 0.01 1.63 25.16
C TYR A 119 -0.82 2.55 24.24
N LEU A 120 -1.14 2.06 23.02
CA LEU A 120 -1.93 2.81 22.05
C LEU A 120 -3.33 3.11 22.59
N ALA A 121 -4.01 2.12 23.19
CA ALA A 121 -5.34 2.31 23.79
C ALA A 121 -5.37 3.42 24.85
N ARG A 122 -4.34 3.47 25.70
CA ARG A 122 -4.20 4.54 26.70
C ARG A 122 -3.95 5.91 26.07
N ALA A 123 -3.08 5.94 25.03
CA ALA A 123 -2.77 7.19 24.32
C ALA A 123 -4.01 7.75 23.61
N LEU A 124 -4.76 6.91 22.91
CA LEU A 124 -5.97 7.31 22.19
C LEU A 124 -7.10 7.73 23.15
N GLY A 125 -7.31 7.02 24.24
CA GLY A 125 -8.35 7.37 25.23
C GLY A 125 -8.09 8.71 25.91
N ARG A 126 -6.82 9.13 26.08
CA ARG A 126 -6.45 10.42 26.64
C ARG A 126 -6.44 11.55 25.60
N GLY A 127 -6.23 11.21 24.33
CA GLY A 127 -6.09 12.17 23.25
C GLY A 127 -7.40 12.58 22.57
N GLY A 128 -8.55 12.06 23.00
CA GLY A 128 -9.85 12.40 22.41
C GLY A 128 -10.02 11.85 20.98
N PHE A 129 -9.35 10.75 20.64
CA PHE A 129 -9.53 10.11 19.34
C PHE A 129 -10.84 9.35 19.25
N THR A 130 -11.56 9.54 18.16
CA THR A 130 -12.89 8.94 17.94
C THR A 130 -12.82 7.72 17.03
N HIS A 131 -11.75 7.58 16.22
CA HIS A 131 -11.58 6.47 15.29
C HIS A 131 -10.10 6.12 15.07
N LEU A 132 -9.85 4.83 14.80
CA LEU A 132 -8.52 4.30 14.47
C LEU A 132 -8.52 3.66 13.09
N HIS A 133 -7.76 4.23 12.14
CA HIS A 133 -7.57 3.64 10.82
C HIS A 133 -6.22 2.94 10.73
N ALA A 134 -6.22 1.64 10.38
CA ALA A 134 -5.01 0.84 10.30
C ALA A 134 -4.63 0.52 8.85
N HIS A 135 -3.36 0.65 8.48
CA HIS A 135 -2.86 0.15 7.21
C HIS A 135 -2.32 -1.27 7.35
N PHE A 136 -2.77 -2.14 6.45
CA PHE A 136 -2.53 -3.59 6.37
C PHE A 136 -3.39 -4.42 7.34
N ALA A 137 -4.05 -5.43 6.79
CA ALA A 137 -4.90 -6.39 7.52
C ALA A 137 -4.15 -7.29 8.52
N ASN A 138 -2.81 -7.27 8.52
CA ASN A 138 -1.97 -8.07 9.42
C ASN A 138 -1.78 -7.39 10.80
N VAL A 139 -0.54 -7.17 11.26
CA VAL A 139 -0.22 -6.68 12.61
C VAL A 139 -0.91 -5.37 12.98
N PRO A 140 -0.96 -4.31 12.13
CA PRO A 140 -1.65 -3.07 12.52
C PRO A 140 -3.12 -3.29 12.82
N THR A 141 -3.84 -4.05 11.99
CA THR A 141 -5.25 -4.36 12.24
C THR A 141 -5.45 -5.26 13.47
N THR A 142 -4.52 -6.19 13.75
CA THR A 142 -4.56 -6.95 15.02
C THR A 142 -4.45 -6.02 16.23
N VAL A 143 -3.54 -5.05 16.19
CA VAL A 143 -3.39 -4.06 17.27
C VAL A 143 -4.65 -3.19 17.38
N ALA A 144 -5.23 -2.75 16.26
CA ALA A 144 -6.47 -1.98 16.25
C ALA A 144 -7.66 -2.74 16.84
N GLU A 145 -7.79 -4.03 16.52
CA GLU A 145 -8.81 -4.90 17.13
C GLU A 145 -8.65 -5.01 18.65
N ILE A 146 -7.42 -5.18 19.15
CA ILE A 146 -7.15 -5.23 20.59
C ILE A 146 -7.50 -3.88 21.25
N VAL A 147 -7.15 -2.76 20.61
CA VAL A 147 -7.52 -1.41 21.08
C VAL A 147 -9.04 -1.26 21.20
N LYS A 148 -9.82 -1.69 20.18
CA LYS A 148 -11.28 -1.69 20.24
C LYS A 148 -11.79 -2.50 21.44
N ASN A 149 -11.22 -3.66 21.69
CA ASN A 149 -11.62 -4.50 22.84
C ASN A 149 -11.30 -3.81 24.18
N LEU A 150 -10.12 -3.16 24.31
CA LEU A 150 -9.66 -2.52 25.55
C LEU A 150 -10.44 -1.24 25.90
N VAL A 151 -10.65 -0.36 24.92
CA VAL A 151 -11.19 0.99 25.18
C VAL A 151 -12.46 1.34 24.40
N GLY A 152 -12.85 0.52 23.43
CA GLY A 152 -14.09 0.69 22.66
C GLY A 152 -13.97 1.64 21.48
N ILE A 153 -12.79 2.16 21.17
CA ILE A 153 -12.60 2.99 19.98
C ILE A 153 -12.79 2.14 18.71
N PRO A 154 -13.71 2.53 17.82
CA PRO A 154 -13.95 1.80 16.58
C PRO A 154 -12.75 1.89 15.66
N TYR A 155 -12.62 0.90 14.76
CA TYR A 155 -11.56 0.92 13.77
C TYR A 155 -12.05 0.58 12.37
N SER A 156 -11.31 1.09 11.38
CA SER A 156 -11.32 0.67 9.99
C SER A 156 -9.90 0.28 9.55
N PHE A 157 -9.77 -0.36 8.42
CA PHE A 157 -8.43 -0.65 7.89
C PHE A 157 -8.39 -0.70 6.37
N THR A 158 -7.22 -0.38 5.80
CA THR A 158 -6.92 -0.59 4.39
C THR A 158 -6.13 -1.88 4.23
N ALA A 159 -6.66 -2.80 3.43
CA ALA A 159 -6.05 -4.09 3.11
C ALA A 159 -5.42 -4.07 1.71
N HIS A 160 -4.22 -4.62 1.60
CA HIS A 160 -3.45 -4.71 0.36
C HIS A 160 -3.23 -6.17 -0.05
N ALA A 161 -2.89 -6.43 -1.32
CA ALA A 161 -2.84 -7.80 -1.83
C ALA A 161 -2.07 -8.80 -0.94
N LYS A 162 -0.87 -8.45 -0.49
CA LYS A 162 -0.05 -9.36 0.31
C LYS A 162 -0.71 -9.76 1.63
N ASP A 163 -1.26 -8.81 2.36
CA ASP A 163 -1.87 -9.06 3.67
C ASP A 163 -3.28 -9.65 3.57
N ILE A 164 -3.93 -9.52 2.41
CA ILE A 164 -5.18 -10.20 2.11
C ILE A 164 -4.93 -11.70 1.89
N TYR A 165 -4.04 -12.02 0.95
CA TYR A 165 -3.89 -13.41 0.47
C TYR A 165 -2.96 -14.27 1.34
N LEU A 166 -2.15 -13.67 2.21
CA LEU A 166 -1.29 -14.39 3.15
C LEU A 166 -1.83 -14.44 4.60
N THR A 167 -2.94 -13.77 4.88
CA THR A 167 -3.63 -13.91 6.18
C THR A 167 -4.65 -15.03 6.08
N PRO A 168 -4.72 -15.94 7.08
CA PRO A 168 -5.73 -16.99 7.09
C PRO A 168 -7.13 -16.41 6.94
N PRO A 169 -8.00 -16.97 6.08
CA PRO A 169 -9.35 -16.44 5.83
C PRO A 169 -10.18 -16.25 7.09
N SER A 170 -10.11 -17.17 8.05
CA SER A 170 -10.81 -17.07 9.34
C SER A 170 -10.37 -15.86 10.18
N GLU A 171 -9.07 -15.58 10.20
CA GLU A 171 -8.52 -14.40 10.88
C GLU A 171 -8.95 -13.11 10.17
N LEU A 172 -8.90 -13.11 8.84
CA LEU A 172 -9.30 -11.96 8.03
C LEU A 172 -10.80 -11.67 8.19
N THR A 173 -11.67 -12.70 8.11
CA THR A 173 -13.11 -12.59 8.35
C THR A 173 -13.41 -11.98 9.71
N ARG A 174 -12.77 -12.46 10.78
CA ARG A 174 -12.95 -11.93 12.13
C ARG A 174 -12.59 -10.44 12.24
N LYS A 175 -11.48 -10.03 11.61
CA LYS A 175 -11.04 -8.64 11.58
C LYS A 175 -12.01 -7.75 10.81
N ILE A 176 -12.50 -8.23 9.66
CA ILE A 176 -13.48 -7.53 8.85
C ILE A 176 -14.77 -7.31 9.63
N GLN A 177 -15.35 -8.38 10.20
CA GLN A 177 -16.63 -8.31 10.91
C GLN A 177 -16.62 -7.39 12.12
N LYS A 178 -15.45 -7.12 12.69
CA LYS A 178 -15.28 -6.19 13.83
C LYS A 178 -14.95 -4.77 13.42
N ALA A 179 -14.60 -4.53 12.15
CA ALA A 179 -14.29 -3.20 11.63
C ALA A 179 -15.57 -2.44 11.27
N GLU A 180 -15.53 -1.12 11.31
CA GLU A 180 -16.61 -0.25 10.84
C GLU A 180 -16.62 -0.19 9.29
N CYS A 181 -15.44 -0.28 8.67
CA CYS A 181 -15.26 -0.26 7.22
C CYS A 181 -13.92 -0.89 6.86
N VAL A 182 -13.86 -1.50 5.68
CA VAL A 182 -12.60 -1.98 5.09
C VAL A 182 -12.39 -1.29 3.75
N LEU A 183 -11.17 -0.77 3.53
CA LEU A 183 -10.74 -0.20 2.27
C LEU A 183 -9.80 -1.18 1.57
N THR A 184 -9.80 -1.19 0.25
CA THR A 184 -8.83 -1.93 -0.55
C THR A 184 -8.58 -1.26 -1.89
N CYS A 185 -7.46 -1.59 -2.53
CA CYS A 185 -6.94 -0.86 -3.68
C CYS A 185 -7.19 -1.52 -5.03
N THR A 186 -8.03 -2.57 -5.10
CA THR A 186 -8.47 -3.20 -6.35
C THR A 186 -9.89 -3.76 -6.22
N ALA A 187 -10.66 -3.80 -7.32
CA ALA A 187 -12.01 -4.34 -7.33
C ALA A 187 -12.02 -5.86 -7.07
N VAL A 188 -10.99 -6.57 -7.52
CA VAL A 188 -10.83 -7.99 -7.23
C VAL A 188 -10.66 -8.24 -5.74
N ASN A 189 -9.81 -7.44 -5.06
CA ASN A 189 -9.66 -7.52 -3.61
C ASN A 189 -10.97 -7.13 -2.91
N GLN A 190 -11.68 -6.11 -3.39
CA GLN A 190 -12.96 -5.70 -2.85
C GLN A 190 -13.97 -6.86 -2.89
N SER A 191 -14.11 -7.52 -4.03
CA SER A 191 -15.01 -8.65 -4.20
C SER A 191 -14.66 -9.82 -3.26
N TYR A 192 -13.37 -10.16 -3.15
CA TYR A 192 -12.91 -11.20 -2.25
C TYR A 192 -13.21 -10.86 -0.77
N LEU A 193 -12.86 -9.65 -0.34
CA LEU A 193 -13.08 -9.19 1.05
C LEU A 193 -14.59 -9.06 1.35
N ALA A 194 -15.40 -8.62 0.40
CA ALA A 194 -16.86 -8.55 0.55
C ALA A 194 -17.47 -9.95 0.74
N GLY A 195 -16.94 -10.97 0.04
CA GLY A 195 -17.33 -12.36 0.26
C GLY A 195 -17.04 -12.85 1.69
N LEU A 196 -15.92 -12.40 2.28
CA LEU A 196 -15.59 -12.70 3.68
C LEU A 196 -16.39 -11.86 4.69
N ALA A 197 -16.74 -10.63 4.33
CA ALA A 197 -17.51 -9.71 5.17
C ALA A 197 -18.98 -10.14 5.32
N GLY A 198 -19.54 -10.80 4.33
CA GLY A 198 -20.98 -11.00 4.24
C GLY A 198 -21.71 -9.65 4.13
N GLN A 199 -22.76 -9.48 4.93
CA GLN A 199 -23.53 -8.22 4.98
C GLN A 199 -23.18 -7.32 6.19
N THR A 200 -22.15 -7.66 6.95
CA THR A 200 -21.89 -7.01 8.24
C THR A 200 -21.05 -5.74 8.15
N THR A 201 -20.08 -5.70 7.22
CA THR A 201 -19.10 -4.63 7.14
C THR A 201 -18.94 -4.13 5.71
N PRO A 202 -19.09 -2.84 5.44
CA PRO A 202 -18.89 -2.29 4.11
C PRO A 202 -17.41 -2.41 3.69
N VAL A 203 -17.19 -2.97 2.49
CA VAL A 203 -15.88 -3.01 1.83
C VAL A 203 -15.86 -2.00 0.70
N ARG A 204 -14.96 -1.04 0.76
CA ARG A 204 -14.89 0.10 -0.16
C ARG A 204 -13.64 0.03 -1.03
N LEU A 205 -13.81 0.33 -2.30
CA LEU A 205 -12.71 0.44 -3.25
C LEU A 205 -12.09 1.84 -3.18
N ALA A 206 -10.78 1.88 -2.99
CA ALA A 206 -9.98 3.09 -3.04
C ALA A 206 -8.66 2.79 -3.75
N TYR A 207 -8.63 3.00 -5.06
CA TYR A 207 -7.40 2.83 -5.85
C TYR A 207 -6.27 3.71 -5.33
N HIS A 208 -5.05 3.22 -5.42
CA HIS A 208 -3.87 4.08 -5.20
C HIS A 208 -3.77 5.12 -6.31
N GLY A 209 -3.22 6.28 -5.96
CA GLY A 209 -2.96 7.35 -6.91
C GLY A 209 -1.48 7.68 -7.04
N VAL A 210 -1.10 8.19 -8.21
CA VAL A 210 0.24 8.70 -8.49
C VAL A 210 0.24 10.23 -8.47
N ASP A 211 1.29 10.83 -7.91
CA ASP A 211 1.53 12.27 -8.00
C ASP A 211 2.03 12.62 -9.41
N VAL A 212 1.11 13.06 -10.25
CA VAL A 212 1.39 13.37 -11.66
C VAL A 212 2.42 14.51 -11.82
N SER A 213 2.48 15.43 -10.87
CA SER A 213 3.36 16.60 -10.94
C SER A 213 4.86 16.26 -10.92
N ARG A 214 5.20 15.09 -10.40
CA ARG A 214 6.58 14.59 -10.32
C ARG A 214 7.11 14.05 -11.63
N PHE A 215 6.22 13.63 -12.54
CA PHE A 215 6.59 12.88 -13.71
C PHE A 215 6.46 13.75 -14.97
N ARG A 216 7.58 13.92 -15.67
CA ARG A 216 7.57 14.62 -16.96
C ARG A 216 7.14 13.66 -18.05
N VAL A 217 6.31 14.17 -18.95
CA VAL A 217 5.91 13.42 -20.14
C VAL A 217 7.14 13.21 -21.03
N ARG A 218 7.25 12.02 -21.58
CA ARG A 218 8.16 11.79 -22.72
C ARG A 218 7.83 12.81 -23.81
N VAL A 219 8.68 13.78 -23.99
CA VAL A 219 8.59 14.63 -25.17
C VAL A 219 8.80 13.69 -26.34
N SER A 220 7.79 13.58 -27.21
CA SER A 220 7.91 12.81 -28.45
C SER A 220 9.12 13.33 -29.20
N SER A 221 10.31 12.80 -28.91
CA SER A 221 11.44 13.02 -29.74
C SER A 221 11.08 12.40 -31.06
N VAL A 222 10.98 13.21 -32.10
CA VAL A 222 11.09 12.79 -33.48
C VAL A 222 12.07 11.62 -33.48
N PRO A 223 11.74 10.46 -34.06
CA PRO A 223 12.69 9.38 -34.18
C PRO A 223 13.93 9.99 -34.81
N THR A 224 15.03 10.05 -34.05
CA THR A 224 16.31 10.37 -34.70
C THR A 224 16.54 9.19 -35.62
N PRO A 225 16.63 9.41 -36.94
CA PRO A 225 16.61 8.31 -37.92
C PRO A 225 17.79 7.33 -37.78
N ASN A 226 18.71 7.56 -36.87
CA ASN A 226 19.99 6.87 -36.75
C ASN A 226 20.31 6.35 -35.32
N SER A 227 19.38 6.20 -34.44
CA SER A 227 19.70 5.56 -33.16
C SER A 227 18.59 4.58 -32.88
N LYS A 228 18.88 3.38 -32.73
CA LYS A 228 19.39 2.94 -31.45
C LYS A 228 18.62 1.75 -31.00
N VAL A 229 19.35 0.92 -30.40
CA VAL A 229 18.88 -0.20 -29.61
C VAL A 229 17.71 0.25 -28.73
N PRO A 230 16.51 -0.34 -28.85
CA PRO A 230 15.36 0.01 -28.03
C PRO A 230 15.66 -0.15 -26.53
N PHE A 231 15.30 0.85 -25.74
CA PHE A 231 15.52 0.86 -24.30
C PHE A 231 14.30 0.35 -23.55
N ILE A 232 14.46 -0.79 -22.86
CA ILE A 232 13.45 -1.44 -22.06
C ILE A 232 13.76 -1.18 -20.58
N LEU A 233 12.77 -0.70 -19.85
CA LEU A 233 12.88 -0.43 -18.41
C LEU A 233 11.95 -1.36 -17.62
N SER A 234 12.48 -1.92 -16.55
CA SER A 234 11.68 -2.60 -15.51
C SER A 234 12.05 -2.01 -14.15
N VAL A 235 11.05 -1.68 -13.34
CA VAL A 235 11.25 -1.12 -11.99
C VAL A 235 10.46 -1.95 -11.01
N ALA A 236 11.14 -2.64 -10.09
CA ALA A 236 10.46 -3.49 -9.13
C ALA A 236 11.36 -3.85 -7.94
N ARG A 237 10.75 -4.27 -6.84
CA ARG A 237 11.46 -5.06 -5.83
C ARG A 237 11.87 -6.40 -6.46
N LEU A 238 13.13 -6.81 -6.32
CA LEU A 238 13.63 -8.08 -6.89
C LEU A 238 13.12 -9.26 -6.05
N CYS A 239 11.89 -9.70 -6.31
CA CYS A 239 11.22 -10.82 -5.64
C CYS A 239 10.34 -11.59 -6.64
N GLU A 240 10.03 -12.84 -6.32
CA GLU A 240 9.42 -13.83 -7.23
C GLU A 240 8.15 -13.32 -7.93
N LYS A 241 7.23 -12.69 -7.19
CA LYS A 241 5.96 -12.22 -7.78
C LYS A 241 6.11 -11.14 -8.86
N LYS A 242 7.31 -10.61 -9.07
CA LYS A 242 7.59 -9.63 -10.13
C LYS A 242 7.95 -10.28 -11.46
N GLY A 243 8.21 -11.60 -11.47
CA GLY A 243 8.44 -12.37 -12.68
C GLY A 243 9.66 -11.96 -13.50
N LEU A 244 10.66 -11.34 -12.87
CA LEU A 244 11.83 -10.80 -13.56
C LEU A 244 12.66 -11.89 -14.26
N GLU A 245 12.57 -13.13 -13.81
CA GLU A 245 13.16 -14.28 -14.47
C GLU A 245 12.61 -14.44 -15.90
N PHE A 246 11.29 -14.30 -16.07
CA PHE A 246 10.64 -14.39 -17.39
C PHE A 246 11.02 -13.21 -18.29
N LEU A 247 11.32 -12.03 -17.71
CA LEU A 247 11.86 -10.92 -18.49
C LEU A 247 13.26 -11.24 -19.03
N LEU A 248 14.13 -11.87 -18.22
CA LEU A 248 15.46 -12.30 -18.67
C LEU A 248 15.37 -13.36 -19.78
N GLU A 249 14.49 -14.36 -19.63
CA GLU A 249 14.23 -15.37 -20.63
C GLU A 249 13.68 -14.74 -21.93
N ALA A 250 12.77 -13.77 -21.83
CA ALA A 250 12.25 -13.04 -22.99
C ALA A 250 13.35 -12.23 -23.70
N CYS A 251 14.24 -11.57 -22.94
CA CYS A 251 15.41 -10.91 -23.53
C CYS A 251 16.32 -11.89 -24.28
N ARG A 252 16.53 -13.11 -23.74
CA ARG A 252 17.30 -14.15 -24.44
C ARG A 252 16.65 -14.56 -25.77
N ILE A 253 15.33 -14.79 -25.76
CA ILE A 253 14.58 -15.11 -26.97
C ILE A 253 14.73 -14.00 -28.04
N LEU A 254 14.66 -12.74 -27.65
CA LEU A 254 14.84 -11.61 -28.58
C LEU A 254 16.27 -11.55 -29.17
N VAL A 255 17.28 -11.80 -28.33
CA VAL A 255 18.68 -11.85 -28.80
C VAL A 255 18.86 -13.03 -29.80
N ASP A 256 18.24 -14.20 -29.53
CA ASP A 256 18.28 -15.35 -30.47
C ASP A 256 17.59 -15.04 -31.81
N ARG A 257 16.60 -14.11 -31.81
CA ARG A 257 15.94 -13.58 -33.01
C ARG A 257 16.72 -12.43 -33.67
N ALA A 258 17.95 -12.15 -33.21
CA ALA A 258 18.78 -11.05 -33.67
C ALA A 258 18.14 -9.65 -33.51
N ILE A 259 17.24 -9.48 -32.51
CA ILE A 259 16.63 -8.19 -32.17
C ILE A 259 17.52 -7.50 -31.15
N ALA A 260 18.08 -6.35 -31.54
CA ALA A 260 18.88 -5.54 -30.64
C ALA A 260 17.99 -4.87 -29.57
N LEU A 261 18.41 -4.90 -28.30
CA LEU A 261 17.75 -4.23 -27.17
C LEU A 261 18.73 -3.90 -26.05
N GLU A 262 18.40 -2.90 -25.27
CA GLU A 262 19.00 -2.62 -23.96
C GLU A 262 17.91 -2.75 -22.89
N CYS A 263 18.14 -3.56 -21.85
CA CYS A 263 17.20 -3.73 -20.76
C CYS A 263 17.83 -3.30 -19.41
N GLN A 264 17.21 -2.36 -18.74
CA GLN A 264 17.62 -1.97 -17.39
C GLN A 264 16.56 -2.39 -16.38
N ILE A 265 16.98 -3.14 -15.35
CA ILE A 265 16.15 -3.56 -14.22
C ILE A 265 16.60 -2.73 -13.01
N VAL A 266 15.69 -1.88 -12.52
CA VAL A 266 15.93 -1.03 -11.35
C VAL A 266 15.21 -1.62 -10.14
N GLY A 267 15.95 -1.77 -9.06
CA GLY A 267 15.42 -2.24 -7.79
C GLY A 267 16.42 -3.02 -6.97
N TYR A 268 15.95 -3.58 -5.88
CA TYR A 268 16.72 -4.42 -4.96
C TYR A 268 15.81 -5.46 -4.34
N GLY A 269 16.39 -6.56 -3.88
CA GLY A 269 15.60 -7.60 -3.22
C GLY A 269 16.30 -8.95 -3.14
N PRO A 270 15.62 -9.95 -2.58
CA PRO A 270 16.23 -11.26 -2.31
C PRO A 270 16.65 -12.03 -3.57
N LEU A 271 16.13 -11.69 -4.75
CA LEU A 271 16.50 -12.36 -6.00
C LEU A 271 17.70 -11.72 -6.74
N GLU A 272 18.34 -10.70 -6.19
CA GLU A 272 19.41 -9.96 -6.89
C GLU A 272 20.54 -10.89 -7.35
N GLU A 273 21.06 -11.74 -6.47
CA GLU A 273 22.12 -12.70 -6.80
C GLU A 273 21.64 -13.73 -7.85
N LYS A 274 20.40 -14.25 -7.71
CA LYS A 274 19.82 -15.19 -8.68
C LYS A 274 19.72 -14.57 -10.06
N LEU A 275 19.16 -13.37 -10.16
CA LEU A 275 19.01 -12.65 -11.44
C LEU A 275 20.38 -12.34 -12.06
N GLN A 276 21.38 -11.96 -11.26
CA GLN A 276 22.73 -11.75 -11.76
C GLN A 276 23.35 -13.04 -12.34
N LYS A 277 23.16 -14.18 -11.68
CA LYS A 277 23.58 -15.49 -12.22
C LYS A 277 22.86 -15.84 -13.51
N MET A 278 21.55 -15.56 -13.61
CA MET A 278 20.78 -15.78 -14.82
C MET A 278 21.24 -14.91 -16.00
N ILE A 279 21.56 -13.64 -15.76
CA ILE A 279 22.13 -12.74 -16.80
C ILE A 279 23.40 -13.33 -17.38
N VAL A 280 24.25 -13.95 -16.54
CA VAL A 280 25.48 -14.60 -17.00
C VAL A 280 25.20 -15.88 -17.78
N SER A 281 24.39 -16.78 -17.22
CA SER A 281 24.08 -18.07 -17.83
C SER A 281 23.33 -17.95 -19.15
N LEU A 282 22.50 -16.91 -19.30
CA LEU A 282 21.76 -16.60 -20.52
C LEU A 282 22.57 -15.75 -21.52
N ALA A 283 23.86 -15.47 -21.26
CA ALA A 283 24.72 -14.61 -22.10
C ALA A 283 24.11 -13.23 -22.40
N LEU A 284 23.55 -12.56 -21.36
CA LEU A 284 22.86 -11.27 -21.47
C LEU A 284 23.65 -10.09 -20.91
N ARG A 285 24.95 -10.24 -20.59
CA ARG A 285 25.75 -9.19 -19.93
C ARG A 285 25.79 -7.87 -20.68
N ASP A 286 25.77 -7.95 -22.01
CA ASP A 286 25.84 -6.76 -22.91
C ASP A 286 24.44 -6.18 -23.20
N VAL A 287 23.38 -6.85 -22.76
CA VAL A 287 21.98 -6.51 -23.06
C VAL A 287 21.21 -6.10 -21.82
N VAL A 288 21.42 -6.77 -20.67
CA VAL A 288 20.65 -6.55 -19.43
C VAL A 288 21.57 -6.09 -18.31
N SER A 289 21.14 -5.05 -17.60
CA SER A 289 21.84 -4.54 -16.42
C SER A 289 20.91 -4.39 -15.21
N LEU A 290 21.37 -4.86 -14.04
CA LEU A 290 20.76 -4.53 -12.75
C LEU A 290 21.33 -3.20 -12.25
N ARG A 291 20.47 -2.21 -12.05
CA ARG A 291 20.85 -0.83 -11.70
C ARG A 291 20.81 -0.52 -10.21
N GLY A 292 20.44 -1.53 -9.39
CA GLY A 292 20.28 -1.31 -7.97
C GLY A 292 19.11 -0.38 -7.63
N ARG A 293 19.13 0.14 -6.42
CA ARG A 293 18.09 1.05 -5.90
C ARG A 293 18.24 2.44 -6.50
N MET A 294 17.13 3.03 -6.92
CA MET A 294 17.04 4.44 -7.33
C MET A 294 15.99 5.19 -6.49
N THR A 295 16.20 6.48 -6.33
CA THR A 295 15.20 7.38 -5.75
C THR A 295 14.07 7.65 -6.75
N GLN A 296 12.92 8.13 -6.25
CA GLN A 296 11.81 8.47 -7.14
C GLN A 296 12.17 9.60 -8.13
N ASP A 297 13.00 10.56 -7.71
CA ASP A 297 13.47 11.63 -8.60
C ASP A 297 14.41 11.10 -9.73
N GLN A 298 15.21 10.07 -9.42
CA GLN A 298 16.02 9.39 -10.44
C GLN A 298 15.13 8.61 -11.41
N LEU A 299 14.11 7.91 -10.89
CA LEU A 299 13.15 7.18 -11.70
C LEU A 299 12.32 8.12 -12.57
N ALA A 300 11.86 9.25 -12.04
CA ALA A 300 11.11 10.26 -12.80
C ALA A 300 11.89 10.80 -14.03
N LYS A 301 13.23 10.81 -13.95
CA LYS A 301 14.11 11.16 -15.08
C LYS A 301 14.37 9.99 -16.03
N LEU A 302 14.24 8.76 -15.54
CA LEU A 302 14.54 7.55 -16.29
C LEU A 302 13.35 7.07 -17.12
N TYR A 303 12.13 7.07 -16.55
CA TYR A 303 10.92 6.64 -17.26
C TYR A 303 10.76 7.26 -18.66
N PRO A 304 10.88 8.60 -18.86
CA PRO A 304 10.67 9.21 -20.18
C PRO A 304 11.68 8.77 -21.24
N ARG A 305 12.79 8.13 -20.85
CA ARG A 305 13.81 7.63 -21.75
C ARG A 305 13.50 6.23 -22.29
N ALA A 306 12.62 5.47 -21.59
CA ALA A 306 12.29 4.12 -21.97
C ALA A 306 11.40 4.07 -23.21
N ASP A 307 11.69 3.15 -24.12
CA ASP A 307 10.83 2.84 -25.26
C ASP A 307 9.69 1.90 -24.89
N LEU A 308 9.94 1.03 -23.90
CA LEU A 308 8.97 0.11 -23.31
C LEU A 308 9.20 0.03 -21.79
N PHE A 309 8.12 -0.08 -21.05
CA PHE A 309 8.16 -0.49 -19.66
C PHE A 309 7.59 -1.91 -19.54
N VAL A 310 8.36 -2.83 -18.95
CA VAL A 310 7.99 -4.24 -18.89
C VAL A 310 8.02 -4.72 -17.45
N LEU A 311 6.88 -5.25 -16.96
CA LEU A 311 6.80 -5.82 -15.61
C LEU A 311 5.88 -7.06 -15.62
N PRO A 312 6.43 -8.27 -15.82
CA PRO A 312 5.66 -9.50 -15.97
C PRO A 312 5.30 -10.12 -14.61
N CYS A 313 4.50 -9.40 -13.81
CA CYS A 313 4.06 -9.88 -12.51
C CYS A 313 3.38 -11.25 -12.57
N GLN A 314 3.46 -12.01 -11.48
CA GLN A 314 2.84 -13.32 -11.36
C GLN A 314 2.15 -13.51 -10.01
N VAL A 315 1.22 -14.47 -9.97
CA VAL A 315 0.63 -15.00 -8.75
C VAL A 315 1.45 -16.20 -8.30
N LEU A 316 1.92 -16.20 -7.06
CA LEU A 316 2.68 -17.32 -6.50
C LEU A 316 1.75 -18.44 -6.01
N GLU A 317 2.27 -19.65 -5.84
CA GLU A 317 1.52 -20.81 -5.35
C GLU A 317 0.90 -20.59 -3.96
N ASN A 318 1.61 -19.83 -3.10
CA ASN A 318 1.11 -19.46 -1.78
C ASN A 318 0.06 -18.33 -1.82
N GLY A 319 -0.31 -17.85 -3.01
CA GLY A 319 -1.27 -16.77 -3.22
C GLY A 319 -0.67 -15.35 -3.18
N ASP A 320 0.63 -15.16 -2.83
CA ASP A 320 1.24 -13.83 -2.85
C ASP A 320 1.22 -13.24 -4.27
N ARG A 321 0.70 -12.03 -4.39
CA ARG A 321 0.55 -11.30 -5.65
C ARG A 321 0.59 -9.81 -5.40
N ASP A 322 0.69 -9.05 -6.46
CA ASP A 322 0.43 -7.61 -6.39
C ASP A 322 -1.05 -7.32 -6.65
N GLY A 323 -1.53 -6.19 -6.16
CA GLY A 323 -2.69 -5.52 -6.71
C GLY A 323 -2.30 -4.85 -8.04
N ILE A 324 -2.35 -3.52 -8.08
CA ILE A 324 -1.80 -2.74 -9.19
C ILE A 324 -0.44 -2.20 -8.75
N PRO A 325 0.69 -2.61 -9.36
CA PRO A 325 1.99 -2.05 -9.02
C PRO A 325 2.07 -0.55 -9.33
N ASN A 326 2.45 0.28 -8.36
CA ASN A 326 2.50 1.75 -8.54
C ASN A 326 3.40 2.20 -9.69
N VAL A 327 4.47 1.47 -9.97
CA VAL A 327 5.39 1.74 -11.08
C VAL A 327 4.72 1.69 -12.46
N LEU A 328 3.57 1.00 -12.59
CA LEU A 328 2.77 1.02 -13.82
C LEU A 328 2.13 2.38 -14.02
N PHE A 329 1.54 2.98 -12.96
CA PHE A 329 1.02 4.35 -13.02
C PHE A 329 2.13 5.34 -13.36
N GLU A 330 3.30 5.20 -12.74
CA GLU A 330 4.46 6.07 -12.95
C GLU A 330 4.95 6.03 -14.40
N ALA A 331 5.07 4.84 -15.00
CA ALA A 331 5.46 4.69 -16.39
C ALA A 331 4.38 5.22 -17.35
N MET A 332 3.10 4.91 -17.09
CA MET A 332 1.98 5.40 -17.92
C MET A 332 1.87 6.93 -17.91
N VAL A 333 2.00 7.57 -16.75
CA VAL A 333 1.93 9.04 -16.66
C VAL A 333 3.09 9.71 -17.40
N CYS A 334 4.26 9.05 -17.50
CA CYS A 334 5.37 9.48 -18.32
C CYS A 334 5.15 9.29 -19.82
N GLY A 335 4.07 8.65 -20.26
CA GLY A 335 3.81 8.32 -21.65
C GLY A 335 4.71 7.20 -22.18
N VAL A 336 4.99 6.20 -21.35
CA VAL A 336 5.74 5.00 -21.75
C VAL A 336 4.75 3.86 -21.96
N PRO A 337 4.78 3.17 -23.11
CA PRO A 337 3.91 2.02 -23.34
C PRO A 337 4.31 0.84 -22.46
N ILE A 338 3.31 0.13 -21.94
CA ILE A 338 3.49 -0.91 -20.93
C ILE A 338 3.20 -2.29 -21.50
N ILE A 339 4.05 -3.25 -21.11
CA ILE A 339 3.75 -4.68 -21.18
C ILE A 339 3.74 -5.23 -19.74
N SER A 340 2.67 -5.93 -19.36
CA SER A 340 2.58 -6.61 -18.09
C SER A 340 1.85 -7.94 -18.24
N SER A 341 1.77 -8.73 -17.15
CA SER A 341 1.01 -9.98 -17.18
C SER A 341 -0.46 -9.74 -16.86
N GLU A 342 -1.30 -10.58 -17.45
CA GLU A 342 -2.73 -10.63 -17.13
C GLU A 342 -2.93 -11.29 -15.77
N ILE A 343 -2.86 -10.46 -14.72
CA ILE A 343 -3.21 -10.83 -13.35
C ILE A 343 -4.30 -9.88 -12.85
N ALA A 344 -5.11 -10.38 -11.92
CA ALA A 344 -6.37 -9.77 -11.55
C ALA A 344 -6.34 -8.24 -11.33
N GLY A 345 -5.42 -7.73 -10.50
CA GLY A 345 -5.33 -6.27 -10.24
C GLY A 345 -4.83 -5.47 -11.44
N VAL A 346 -3.92 -6.03 -12.25
CA VAL A 346 -3.33 -5.33 -13.40
C VAL A 346 -4.37 -5.08 -14.49
N GLY A 347 -5.30 -6.02 -14.68
CA GLY A 347 -6.41 -5.89 -15.64
C GLY A 347 -7.38 -4.74 -15.32
N GLU A 348 -7.36 -4.20 -14.09
CA GLU A 348 -8.17 -3.03 -13.73
C GLU A 348 -7.54 -1.70 -14.22
N LEU A 349 -6.24 -1.69 -14.47
CA LEU A 349 -5.52 -0.55 -15.02
C LEU A 349 -5.30 -0.68 -16.52
N ILE A 350 -4.93 -1.89 -16.97
CA ILE A 350 -4.52 -2.15 -18.35
C ILE A 350 -5.59 -2.93 -19.10
N GLU A 351 -6.17 -2.30 -20.11
CA GLU A 351 -7.00 -2.93 -21.10
C GLU A 351 -6.12 -3.36 -22.28
N HIS A 352 -6.03 -4.69 -22.51
CA HIS A 352 -5.16 -5.27 -23.51
C HIS A 352 -5.34 -4.65 -24.90
N ARG A 353 -4.23 -4.23 -25.53
CA ARG A 353 -4.16 -3.59 -26.86
C ARG A 353 -4.87 -2.23 -26.96
N ARG A 354 -5.39 -1.69 -25.88
CA ARG A 354 -6.02 -0.37 -25.86
C ARG A 354 -5.16 0.70 -25.20
N ASN A 355 -4.69 0.45 -23.97
CA ASN A 355 -3.87 1.38 -23.19
C ASN A 355 -2.58 0.76 -22.64
N GLY A 356 -2.30 -0.49 -23.01
CA GLY A 356 -1.12 -1.28 -22.69
C GLY A 356 -1.24 -2.68 -23.28
N TYR A 357 -0.27 -3.53 -23.03
CA TYR A 357 -0.24 -4.89 -23.56
C TYR A 357 -0.16 -5.90 -22.41
N LEU A 358 -1.08 -6.85 -22.38
CA LEU A 358 -1.11 -7.93 -21.39
C LEU A 358 -0.70 -9.25 -22.04
N VAL A 359 0.10 -10.02 -21.33
CA VAL A 359 0.52 -11.37 -21.70
C VAL A 359 0.18 -12.35 -20.57
N GLU A 360 0.10 -13.61 -20.90
CA GLU A 360 -0.04 -14.65 -19.89
C GLU A 360 1.14 -14.63 -18.91
N GLN A 361 0.85 -14.77 -17.62
CA GLN A 361 1.91 -14.85 -16.60
C GLN A 361 2.78 -16.09 -16.79
N ARG A 362 4.06 -15.99 -16.43
CA ARG A 362 5.05 -17.09 -16.53
C ARG A 362 5.28 -17.58 -17.97
N ASN A 363 4.99 -16.76 -18.96
CA ASN A 363 5.17 -17.09 -20.38
C ASN A 363 6.20 -16.13 -21.02
N ALA A 364 7.48 -16.52 -20.94
CA ALA A 364 8.58 -15.75 -21.51
C ALA A 364 8.48 -15.59 -23.03
N ARG A 365 7.90 -16.57 -23.74
CA ARG A 365 7.73 -16.50 -25.18
C ARG A 365 6.67 -15.48 -25.58
N ALA A 366 5.50 -15.50 -24.94
CA ALA A 366 4.47 -14.51 -25.17
C ALA A 366 4.96 -13.10 -24.80
N LEU A 367 5.77 -12.98 -23.75
CA LEU A 367 6.41 -11.72 -23.38
C LEU A 367 7.38 -11.23 -24.45
N ALA A 368 8.24 -12.10 -24.99
CA ALA A 368 9.15 -11.79 -26.08
C ALA A 368 8.41 -11.37 -27.35
N ASP A 369 7.36 -12.09 -27.73
CA ASP A 369 6.52 -11.78 -28.91
C ASP A 369 5.87 -10.38 -28.77
N ALA A 370 5.36 -10.05 -27.56
CA ALA A 370 4.81 -8.73 -27.29
C ALA A 370 5.86 -7.61 -27.33
N MET A 371 7.06 -7.88 -26.80
CA MET A 371 8.17 -6.94 -26.85
C MET A 371 8.61 -6.71 -28.29
N GLU A 372 8.77 -7.76 -29.09
CA GLU A 372 9.12 -7.70 -30.52
C GLU A 372 8.09 -6.88 -31.32
N LEU A 373 6.80 -7.16 -31.13
CA LEU A 373 5.71 -6.45 -31.77
C LEU A 373 5.78 -4.94 -31.47
N LEU A 374 5.95 -4.58 -30.22
CA LEU A 374 5.99 -3.16 -29.82
C LEU A 374 7.32 -2.50 -30.22
N ILE A 375 8.44 -3.19 -30.23
CA ILE A 375 9.71 -2.71 -30.77
C ILE A 375 9.56 -2.36 -32.26
N GLY A 376 8.95 -3.24 -33.03
CA GLY A 376 8.73 -3.10 -34.47
C GLY A 376 7.61 -2.11 -34.87
N SER A 377 6.80 -1.66 -33.91
CA SER A 377 5.59 -0.86 -34.19
C SER A 377 5.58 0.48 -33.44
N PRO A 378 6.32 1.51 -33.89
CA PRO A 378 6.39 2.81 -33.21
C PRO A 378 5.05 3.52 -33.08
N ASP A 379 4.15 3.37 -34.05
CA ASP A 379 2.83 3.98 -34.03
C ASP A 379 1.95 3.36 -32.94
N LEU A 380 1.93 2.03 -32.86
CA LEU A 380 1.23 1.31 -31.80
C LEU A 380 1.77 1.70 -30.42
N ARG A 381 3.09 1.82 -30.28
CA ARG A 381 3.68 2.29 -29.01
C ARG A 381 3.16 3.67 -28.62
N ARG A 382 3.10 4.62 -29.55
CA ARG A 382 2.61 5.99 -29.32
C ARG A 382 1.14 5.98 -28.91
N GLU A 383 0.33 5.19 -29.59
CA GLU A 383 -1.11 5.07 -29.31
C GLU A 383 -1.34 4.50 -27.91
N LEU A 384 -0.70 3.37 -27.55
CA LEU A 384 -0.83 2.73 -26.24
C LEU A 384 -0.34 3.67 -25.13
N ALA A 385 0.79 4.34 -25.32
CA ALA A 385 1.33 5.29 -24.37
C ALA A 385 0.39 6.49 -24.14
N HIS A 386 -0.18 7.05 -25.21
CA HIS A 386 -1.13 8.15 -25.10
C HIS A 386 -2.38 7.75 -24.32
N ARG A 387 -3.01 6.65 -24.70
CA ARG A 387 -4.21 6.13 -24.02
C ARG A 387 -3.92 5.71 -22.58
N GLY A 388 -2.76 5.06 -22.33
CA GLY A 388 -2.32 4.71 -20.99
C GLY A 388 -2.20 5.93 -20.09
N ARG A 389 -1.57 6.99 -20.58
CA ARG A 389 -1.49 8.25 -19.84
C ARG A 389 -2.86 8.87 -19.57
N GLN A 390 -3.77 8.87 -20.52
CA GLN A 390 -5.14 9.36 -20.31
C GLN A 390 -5.89 8.56 -19.24
N THR A 391 -5.72 7.24 -19.21
CA THR A 391 -6.32 6.37 -18.18
C THR A 391 -5.86 6.79 -16.78
N VAL A 392 -4.55 6.99 -16.59
CA VAL A 392 -4.01 7.39 -15.28
C VAL A 392 -4.49 8.78 -14.88
N LEU A 393 -4.44 9.75 -15.80
CA LEU A 393 -4.92 11.13 -15.55
C LEU A 393 -6.41 11.19 -15.20
N GLY A 394 -7.23 10.30 -15.76
CA GLY A 394 -8.66 10.28 -15.52
C GLY A 394 -9.07 9.69 -14.17
N SER A 395 -8.34 8.67 -13.67
CA SER A 395 -8.85 7.85 -12.56
C SER A 395 -7.83 7.51 -11.47
N PHE A 396 -6.53 7.66 -11.72
CA PHE A 396 -5.49 7.16 -10.82
C PHE A 396 -4.51 8.24 -10.38
N THR A 397 -4.97 9.49 -10.28
CA THR A 397 -4.18 10.58 -9.71
C THR A 397 -4.22 10.55 -8.19
N ARG A 398 -3.20 11.12 -7.54
CA ARG A 398 -3.15 11.28 -6.08
C ARG A 398 -4.39 11.99 -5.55
N GLU A 399 -4.83 13.03 -6.24
CA GLU A 399 -5.99 13.86 -5.85
C GLU A 399 -7.29 13.06 -5.92
N ALA A 400 -7.49 12.23 -6.96
CA ALA A 400 -8.66 11.37 -7.10
C ALA A 400 -8.69 10.29 -6.00
N SER A 401 -7.57 9.63 -5.77
CA SER A 401 -7.39 8.65 -4.70
C SER A 401 -7.67 9.25 -3.32
N ALA A 402 -7.02 10.37 -2.99
CA ALA A 402 -7.17 11.05 -1.71
C ALA A 402 -8.61 11.50 -1.46
N ARG A 403 -9.29 12.04 -2.46
CA ARG A 403 -10.70 12.45 -2.35
C ARG A 403 -11.60 11.27 -2.04
N ASN A 404 -11.36 10.12 -2.67
CA ASN A 404 -12.13 8.91 -2.40
C ASN A 404 -11.91 8.42 -0.97
N VAL A 405 -10.65 8.31 -0.52
CA VAL A 405 -10.31 7.92 0.85
C VAL A 405 -10.89 8.91 1.86
N TYR A 406 -10.76 10.22 1.61
CA TYR A 406 -11.32 11.27 2.45
C TYR A 406 -12.84 11.10 2.63
N ASN A 407 -13.58 10.90 1.53
CA ASN A 407 -15.04 10.72 1.58
C ASN A 407 -15.42 9.48 2.40
N ILE A 408 -14.70 8.37 2.22
CA ILE A 408 -14.95 7.14 2.99
C ILE A 408 -14.68 7.36 4.47
N LEU A 409 -13.51 7.89 4.84
CA LEU A 409 -13.13 8.09 6.23
C LEU A 409 -14.00 9.16 6.92
N SER A 410 -14.35 10.24 6.23
CA SER A 410 -15.27 11.26 6.76
C SER A 410 -16.65 10.68 7.03
N SER A 411 -17.17 9.81 6.16
CA SER A 411 -18.46 9.15 6.40
C SER A 411 -18.43 8.24 7.64
N VAL A 412 -17.31 7.54 7.87
CA VAL A 412 -17.11 6.69 9.06
C VAL A 412 -17.00 7.53 10.33
N LEU A 413 -16.30 8.68 10.29
CA LEU A 413 -16.18 9.59 11.41
C LEU A 413 -17.54 10.20 11.81
N HIS A 414 -18.32 10.68 10.84
CA HIS A 414 -19.66 11.22 11.10
C HIS A 414 -20.65 10.17 11.68
N ALA A 415 -20.54 8.93 11.20
CA ALA A 415 -21.35 7.83 11.78
C ALA A 415 -20.97 7.55 13.24
N ALA A 416 -19.70 7.65 13.60
CA ALA A 416 -19.23 7.49 14.96
C ALA A 416 -19.71 8.62 15.89
N GLU A 417 -19.71 9.88 15.41
CA GLU A 417 -20.28 11.03 16.16
C GLU A 417 -21.77 10.85 16.47
N SER A 418 -22.54 10.46 15.45
CA SER A 418 -23.97 10.23 15.60
C SER A 418 -24.28 9.14 16.63
N ALA A 419 -23.47 8.09 16.67
CA ALA A 419 -23.60 6.99 17.63
C ALA A 419 -23.22 7.43 19.07
N ASP A 420 -22.25 8.32 19.25
CA ASP A 420 -21.85 8.84 20.56
C ASP A 420 -22.87 9.84 21.13
N ILE A 421 -23.49 10.66 20.28
CA ILE A 421 -24.58 11.57 20.69
C ILE A 421 -25.77 10.76 21.22
N VAL A 422 -26.10 9.65 20.59
CA VAL A 422 -27.19 8.74 21.04
C VAL A 422 -26.82 7.99 22.32
N ARG A 423 -25.54 7.79 22.63
CA ARG A 423 -25.05 7.07 23.81
C ARG A 423 -24.80 7.95 25.04
N LYS A 424 -24.77 9.27 24.95
CA LYS A 424 -24.78 10.17 26.09
C LYS A 424 -26.23 10.30 26.54
N PRO A 425 -26.67 9.71 27.71
CA PRO A 425 -28.01 9.92 28.21
C PRO A 425 -28.21 11.38 28.53
N ALA A 426 -29.46 11.83 28.45
CA ALA A 426 -29.92 13.15 28.87
C ALA A 426 -29.87 13.29 30.41
N ASP A 427 -28.69 13.26 31.01
CA ASP A 427 -28.48 13.40 32.46
C ASP A 427 -28.24 14.87 32.89
N LEU A 428 -28.79 15.84 32.18
CA LEU A 428 -28.71 17.25 32.57
C LEU A 428 -30.05 18.01 32.47
N ALA A 429 -31.13 17.37 32.84
CA ALA A 429 -32.43 18.04 32.89
C ALA A 429 -33.24 17.69 34.15
N VAL A 430 -32.62 17.63 35.34
CA VAL A 430 -33.36 17.68 36.62
C VAL A 430 -32.48 18.42 37.64
N SER A 431 -32.45 19.71 37.56
CA SER A 431 -32.19 20.55 38.74
C SER A 431 -32.67 21.98 38.44
N GLY A 432 -33.87 22.29 38.83
CA GLY A 432 -34.37 23.65 38.74
C GLY A 432 -35.90 23.73 38.72
N ASN A 433 -36.58 23.28 39.76
CA ASN A 433 -37.83 23.90 40.18
C ASN A 433 -38.18 23.36 41.58
N GLY A 434 -37.88 24.14 42.57
CA GLY A 434 -38.25 23.88 43.95
C GLY A 434 -38.03 25.17 44.73
N GLU A 435 -38.83 26.16 44.41
CA GLU A 435 -39.15 27.26 45.34
C GLU A 435 -40.62 27.55 45.18
N GLY A 436 -41.30 27.35 46.28
CA GLY A 436 -42.65 27.72 46.56
C GLY A 436 -42.86 27.68 48.04
#